data_6d2e259141aef3859b0e3a78400b7b9c
#
_entry.id   6d2e259141aef3859b0e3a78400b7b9c
#
_cell.length_a   1.000
_cell.length_b   1.000
_cell.length_c   1.000
_cell.angle_alpha   90.00
_cell.angle_beta   90.00
_cell.angle_gamma   90.00
#
_symmetry.space_group_name_H-M   'P 1'
#
loop_
_entity.id
_entity.type
_entity.pdbx_description
1 polymer ?
#
loop_
_entity_poly.entity_id
_entity_poly.type
_entity_poly.pdbx_seq_one_letter_code
_entity_poly.pdbx_strand_id
1 'polypeptide(L)'
;MKRPLFFLITSVVATIFLAGCMPGGVKIDQPTSASSTGVMIKISEICLMLTPCANQNVTFARLADNGDILSDELYQAYIMKSNHYYLLNAQPGTYVAVAASYSRGLNVSTTVGNVTGTAKRVFAENILFSEELVRQTQIEITPGKLAVMGSFSFDIEGRMSFAPSAAQFLKAADSIQTHYAKALDPEMESRGATSGIKFYRGVSPTVLNDAGSKQKLLDKAFDHIGAEGWGDLIKAQ
;
A
#
# COMPACT_ATOMS: atom_id res chain seq x y z
N MET A 1 22.07 -26.45 -73.27
CA MET A 1 22.14 -27.09 -71.91
C MET A 1 21.87 -26.07 -70.89
N LYS A 2 20.65 -26.04 -70.35
CA LYS A 2 20.22 -25.07 -69.29
C LYS A 2 20.18 -25.79 -67.94
N ARG A 3 20.97 -25.33 -66.95
CA ARG A 3 20.94 -25.88 -65.60
C ARG A 3 19.84 -25.15 -64.81
N PRO A 4 18.98 -25.86 -64.05
CA PRO A 4 18.03 -25.22 -63.18
C PRO A 4 18.70 -24.84 -61.85
N LEU A 5 18.46 -23.58 -61.45
CA LEU A 5 18.88 -23.00 -60.21
C LEU A 5 17.94 -23.47 -59.08
N PHE A 6 18.46 -24.30 -58.18
CA PHE A 6 17.71 -24.74 -56.99
C PHE A 6 17.66 -23.58 -55.99
N PHE A 7 16.47 -23.00 -55.81
CA PHE A 7 16.20 -22.07 -54.70
C PHE A 7 16.00 -22.88 -53.40
N LEU A 8 16.99 -22.79 -52.53
CA LEU A 8 16.89 -23.29 -51.18
C LEU A 8 16.07 -22.27 -50.37
N ILE A 9 14.81 -22.58 -50.14
CA ILE A 9 13.93 -21.80 -49.21
C ILE A 9 14.30 -22.24 -47.81
N THR A 10 15.12 -21.46 -47.16
CA THR A 10 15.43 -21.59 -45.72
C THR A 10 14.21 -21.12 -44.94
N SER A 11 13.40 -22.06 -44.45
CA SER A 11 12.28 -21.80 -43.55
C SER A 11 12.83 -21.33 -42.22
N VAL A 12 12.84 -20.02 -42.00
CA VAL A 12 13.08 -19.43 -40.67
C VAL A 12 11.82 -19.65 -39.85
N VAL A 13 11.84 -20.71 -39.05
CA VAL A 13 10.84 -20.90 -37.99
C VAL A 13 11.06 -19.82 -36.94
N ALA A 14 10.29 -18.73 -37.05
CA ALA A 14 10.21 -17.73 -36.01
C ALA A 14 9.53 -18.37 -34.80
N THR A 15 10.33 -18.84 -33.86
CA THR A 15 9.86 -19.23 -32.53
C THR A 15 9.40 -17.96 -31.83
N ILE A 16 8.12 -17.63 -31.94
CA ILE A 16 7.46 -16.63 -31.15
C ILE A 16 7.48 -17.15 -29.71
N PHE A 17 8.46 -16.73 -28.92
CA PHE A 17 8.40 -16.82 -27.48
C PHE A 17 7.17 -16.00 -27.04
N LEU A 18 6.09 -16.70 -26.79
CA LEU A 18 5.02 -16.19 -25.92
C LEU A 18 5.65 -15.99 -24.55
N ALA A 19 6.28 -14.83 -24.37
CA ALA A 19 6.53 -14.29 -23.05
C ALA A 19 5.14 -14.08 -22.46
N GLY A 20 4.61 -15.15 -21.83
CA GLY A 20 3.43 -15.03 -21.00
C GLY A 20 3.72 -13.89 -20.04
N CYS A 21 2.82 -12.90 -19.97
CA CYS A 21 2.79 -11.95 -18.88
C CYS A 21 2.65 -12.75 -17.58
N MET A 22 3.76 -13.22 -17.03
CA MET A 22 3.82 -13.52 -15.62
C MET A 22 3.45 -12.19 -14.95
N PRO A 23 2.47 -12.17 -14.02
CA PRO A 23 2.24 -10.99 -13.22
C PRO A 23 3.61 -10.67 -12.61
N GLY A 24 4.21 -9.57 -13.06
CA GLY A 24 5.56 -9.18 -12.66
C GLY A 24 5.55 -9.09 -11.16
N GLY A 25 6.31 -9.95 -10.49
CA GLY A 25 6.49 -9.89 -9.05
C GLY A 25 6.92 -8.45 -8.73
N VAL A 26 6.36 -7.87 -7.68
CA VAL A 26 6.76 -6.54 -7.23
C VAL A 26 8.27 -6.57 -7.05
N LYS A 27 8.98 -5.73 -7.83
CA LYS A 27 10.43 -5.64 -7.73
C LYS A 27 10.77 -5.07 -6.36
N ILE A 28 11.47 -5.83 -5.55
CA ILE A 28 11.92 -5.39 -4.23
C ILE A 28 13.23 -4.63 -4.41
N ASP A 29 13.27 -3.38 -3.97
CA ASP A 29 14.49 -2.59 -4.00
C ASP A 29 15.52 -3.17 -3.03
N GLN A 30 16.71 -3.45 -3.55
CA GLN A 30 17.82 -3.95 -2.74
C GLN A 30 18.35 -2.85 -1.80
N PRO A 31 18.97 -3.23 -0.67
CA PRO A 31 19.70 -2.28 0.16
C PRO A 31 20.75 -1.54 -0.66
N THR A 32 20.78 -0.22 -0.55
CA THR A 32 21.77 0.62 -1.26
C THR A 32 23.13 0.61 -0.57
N SER A 33 23.18 0.22 0.71
CA SER A 33 24.38 0.14 1.54
C SER A 33 24.14 -0.72 2.79
N ALA A 34 25.18 -1.01 3.54
CA ALA A 34 25.09 -1.65 4.86
C ALA A 34 24.36 -0.78 5.91
N SER A 35 24.23 0.53 5.65
CA SER A 35 23.46 1.45 6.48
C SER A 35 22.03 1.66 5.98
N SER A 36 21.58 0.91 4.96
CA SER A 36 20.20 0.97 4.50
C SER A 36 19.22 0.71 5.63
N THR A 37 18.10 1.37 5.58
CA THR A 37 17.06 1.32 6.60
C THR A 37 15.74 0.98 5.99
N GLY A 38 14.82 0.52 6.80
CA GLY A 38 13.45 0.33 6.38
C GLY A 38 12.51 0.30 7.57
N VAL A 39 11.24 0.39 7.26
CA VAL A 39 10.18 0.16 8.25
C VAL A 39 9.18 -0.83 7.71
N MET A 40 8.68 -1.67 8.58
CA MET A 40 7.57 -2.56 8.28
C MET A 40 6.44 -2.42 9.29
N ILE A 41 5.25 -2.63 8.80
CA ILE A 41 4.02 -2.73 9.58
C ILE A 41 3.18 -3.89 9.05
N LYS A 42 2.51 -4.61 9.94
CA LYS A 42 1.46 -5.54 9.56
C LYS A 42 0.10 -4.92 9.87
N ILE A 43 -0.79 -4.87 8.89
CA ILE A 43 -2.16 -4.40 9.08
C ILE A 43 -3.11 -5.52 8.67
N SER A 44 -3.91 -5.98 9.63
CA SER A 44 -4.93 -6.98 9.38
C SER A 44 -6.16 -6.34 8.75
N GLU A 45 -6.68 -6.97 7.69
CA GLU A 45 -8.00 -6.69 7.14
C GLU A 45 -8.31 -5.25 6.68
N ILE A 46 -7.42 -4.65 5.87
CA ILE A 46 -7.73 -3.38 5.22
C ILE A 46 -8.96 -3.52 4.29
N CYS A 47 -9.11 -4.65 3.64
CA CYS A 47 -10.10 -4.88 2.60
C CYS A 47 -11.36 -5.58 3.10
N LEU A 48 -12.52 -5.13 2.62
CA LEU A 48 -13.80 -5.86 2.81
C LEU A 48 -13.82 -7.14 1.98
N MET A 49 -14.14 -8.27 2.63
CA MET A 49 -14.05 -9.63 2.07
C MET A 49 -14.94 -9.91 0.84
N LEU A 50 -15.88 -9.06 0.49
CA LEU A 50 -16.87 -9.34 -0.57
C LEU A 50 -16.43 -8.94 -1.98
N THR A 51 -15.32 -8.22 -2.12
CA THR A 51 -14.80 -7.81 -3.44
C THR A 51 -13.28 -7.85 -3.46
N PRO A 52 -12.66 -8.31 -4.55
CA PRO A 52 -11.21 -8.27 -4.68
C PRO A 52 -10.69 -6.84 -4.54
N CYS A 53 -9.79 -6.63 -3.60
CA CYS A 53 -9.06 -5.38 -3.47
C CYS A 53 -7.74 -5.49 -4.19
N ALA A 54 -7.42 -4.46 -4.94
CA ALA A 54 -6.13 -4.31 -5.60
C ALA A 54 -5.38 -3.10 -5.04
N ASN A 55 -4.09 -3.05 -5.29
CA ASN A 55 -3.24 -1.91 -4.95
C ASN A 55 -3.34 -1.51 -3.47
N GLN A 56 -3.33 -2.51 -2.58
CA GLN A 56 -3.30 -2.23 -1.14
C GLN A 56 -1.97 -1.57 -0.79
N ASN A 57 -2.05 -0.52 0.03
CA ASN A 57 -0.90 0.27 0.42
C ASN A 57 -1.06 0.85 1.81
N VAL A 58 0.06 1.24 2.42
CA VAL A 58 0.11 2.02 3.67
C VAL A 58 0.91 3.28 3.41
N THR A 59 0.39 4.41 3.84
CA THR A 59 1.10 5.69 3.80
C THR A 59 1.75 5.93 5.15
N PHE A 60 3.06 6.21 5.11
CA PHE A 60 3.86 6.64 6.25
C PHE A 60 4.11 8.13 6.16
N ALA A 61 4.20 8.79 7.31
CA ALA A 61 4.71 10.14 7.44
C ALA A 61 6.02 10.13 8.23
N ARG A 62 7.03 10.87 7.75
CA ARG A 62 8.25 11.14 8.51
C ARG A 62 8.03 12.41 9.33
N LEU A 63 8.21 12.29 10.61
CA LEU A 63 7.98 13.41 11.55
C LEU A 63 9.17 14.37 11.56
N ALA A 64 8.89 15.61 11.80
CA ALA A 64 9.91 16.61 12.08
C ALA A 64 10.59 16.34 13.45
N ASP A 65 11.79 16.87 13.64
CA ASP A 65 12.59 16.62 14.84
C ASP A 65 11.94 17.20 16.13
N ASN A 66 10.95 18.08 16.01
CA ASN A 66 10.18 18.62 17.14
C ASN A 66 9.15 17.63 17.72
N GLY A 67 8.99 16.45 17.10
CA GLY A 67 8.03 15.42 17.52
C GLY A 67 6.57 15.72 17.17
N ASP A 68 6.31 16.74 16.33
CA ASP A 68 4.97 16.99 15.80
C ASP A 68 4.54 15.80 14.93
N ILE A 69 3.34 15.27 15.21
CA ILE A 69 2.78 14.15 14.43
C ILE A 69 2.14 14.62 13.12
N LEU A 70 2.07 15.91 12.87
CA LEU A 70 1.66 16.47 11.58
C LEU A 70 2.89 16.64 10.70
N SER A 71 2.85 16.02 9.52
CA SER A 71 3.94 16.10 8.55
C SER A 71 3.41 16.06 7.14
N ASP A 72 4.03 16.83 6.25
CA ASP A 72 3.76 16.77 4.81
C ASP A 72 4.72 15.81 4.07
N GLU A 73 5.71 15.23 4.78
CA GLU A 73 6.62 14.23 4.22
C GLU A 73 5.97 12.85 4.20
N LEU A 74 5.22 12.56 3.14
CA LEU A 74 4.48 11.31 2.97
C LEU A 74 5.20 10.32 2.07
N TYR A 75 5.22 9.06 2.48
CA TYR A 75 5.81 7.95 1.76
C TYR A 75 4.82 6.79 1.65
N GLN A 76 4.74 6.17 0.49
CA GLN A 76 3.92 4.97 0.31
C GLN A 76 4.77 3.71 0.47
N ALA A 77 4.20 2.68 1.09
CA ALA A 77 4.83 1.37 1.12
C ALA A 77 5.03 0.84 -0.31
N TYR A 78 6.25 0.36 -0.61
CA TYR A 78 6.53 -0.20 -1.93
C TYR A 78 6.02 -1.62 -2.10
N ILE A 79 5.89 -2.35 -1.00
CA ILE A 79 5.70 -3.80 -1.03
C ILE A 79 4.62 -4.17 -0.04
N MET A 80 3.65 -4.94 -0.53
CA MET A 80 2.68 -5.63 0.28
C MET A 80 2.81 -7.14 0.04
N LYS A 81 3.08 -7.91 1.08
CA LYS A 81 3.07 -9.36 1.03
C LYS A 81 2.37 -9.90 2.28
N SER A 82 1.26 -10.59 2.09
CA SER A 82 0.47 -11.16 3.21
C SER A 82 0.13 -10.14 4.30
N ASN A 83 -0.37 -8.97 3.92
CA ASN A 83 -0.72 -7.86 4.82
C ASN A 83 0.48 -7.24 5.58
N HIS A 84 1.70 -7.51 5.12
CA HIS A 84 2.92 -6.84 5.59
C HIS A 84 3.31 -5.79 4.57
N TYR A 85 3.53 -4.57 5.05
CA TYR A 85 3.83 -3.39 4.23
C TYR A 85 5.21 -2.90 4.59
N TYR A 86 6.02 -2.61 3.56
CA TYR A 86 7.43 -2.25 3.71
C TYR A 86 7.70 -0.92 3.01
N LEU A 87 8.35 -0.01 3.72
CA LEU A 87 9.03 1.15 3.17
C LEU A 87 10.54 0.90 3.31
N LEU A 88 11.19 0.56 2.22
CA LEU A 88 12.60 0.19 2.18
C LEU A 88 13.46 1.37 1.71
N ASN A 89 14.74 1.39 2.10
CA ASN A 89 15.67 2.49 1.86
C ASN A 89 15.13 3.85 2.35
N ALA A 90 14.35 3.83 3.44
CA ALA A 90 13.86 5.03 4.08
C ALA A 90 15.03 5.83 4.69
N GLN A 91 14.90 7.14 4.76
CA GLN A 91 15.86 7.96 5.49
C GLN A 91 15.72 7.71 7.00
N PRO A 92 16.82 7.77 7.78
CA PRO A 92 16.73 7.75 9.24
C PRO A 92 15.81 8.86 9.78
N GLY A 93 15.13 8.59 10.87
CA GLY A 93 14.21 9.52 11.51
C GLY A 93 13.02 8.82 12.16
N THR A 94 12.09 9.59 12.66
CA THR A 94 10.86 9.09 13.28
C THR A 94 9.74 8.99 12.25
N TYR A 95 9.06 7.87 12.22
CA TYR A 95 7.96 7.60 11.29
C TYR A 95 6.69 7.16 12.02
N VAL A 96 5.58 7.48 11.40
CA VAL A 96 4.24 6.98 11.77
C VAL A 96 3.52 6.46 10.55
N ALA A 97 2.60 5.52 10.72
CA ALA A 97 1.65 5.15 9.68
C ALA A 97 0.39 6.00 9.83
N VAL A 98 -0.10 6.59 8.74
CA VAL A 98 -1.17 7.61 8.79
C VAL A 98 -2.42 7.21 8.02
N ALA A 99 -2.28 6.33 7.03
CA ALA A 99 -3.39 5.85 6.25
C ALA A 99 -3.11 4.47 5.66
N ALA A 100 -4.18 3.73 5.41
CA ALA A 100 -4.17 2.57 4.54
C ALA A 100 -5.07 2.84 3.34
N SER A 101 -4.69 2.33 2.18
CA SER A 101 -5.47 2.53 0.95
C SER A 101 -5.59 1.25 0.14
N TYR A 102 -6.65 1.16 -0.64
CA TYR A 102 -6.82 0.12 -1.64
C TYR A 102 -7.69 0.61 -2.79
N SER A 103 -7.62 -0.06 -3.93
CA SER A 103 -8.52 0.19 -5.02
C SER A 103 -9.52 -0.95 -5.20
N ARG A 104 -10.75 -0.59 -5.53
CA ARG A 104 -11.83 -1.53 -5.79
C ARG A 104 -12.46 -1.22 -7.15
N GLY A 105 -12.56 -2.25 -8.00
CA GLY A 105 -13.26 -2.15 -9.26
C GLY A 105 -14.69 -2.67 -9.11
N LEU A 106 -15.66 -1.85 -9.49
CA LEU A 106 -17.07 -2.26 -9.61
C LEU A 106 -17.49 -2.26 -11.07
N ASN A 107 -18.12 -3.34 -11.50
CA ASN A 107 -18.81 -3.36 -12.78
C ASN A 107 -20.17 -2.68 -12.59
N VAL A 108 -20.34 -1.55 -13.24
CA VAL A 108 -21.62 -0.81 -13.24
C VAL A 108 -22.30 -1.07 -14.57
N SER A 109 -23.44 -1.75 -14.54
CA SER A 109 -24.29 -1.95 -15.71
C SER A 109 -25.37 -0.87 -15.75
N THR A 110 -25.46 -0.19 -16.86
CA THR A 110 -26.52 0.80 -17.11
C THR A 110 -27.31 0.33 -18.30
N THR A 111 -28.63 0.22 -18.16
CA THR A 111 -29.56 -0.12 -19.23
C THR A 111 -30.35 1.12 -19.64
N VAL A 112 -30.29 1.47 -20.93
CA VAL A 112 -31.08 2.55 -21.52
C VAL A 112 -31.88 1.95 -22.68
N GLY A 113 -33.17 1.82 -22.50
CA GLY A 113 -34.01 1.07 -23.43
C GLY A 113 -33.63 -0.41 -23.47
N ASN A 114 -33.31 -0.94 -24.65
CA ASN A 114 -32.88 -2.33 -24.82
C ASN A 114 -31.37 -2.52 -24.89
N VAL A 115 -30.60 -1.45 -24.61
CA VAL A 115 -29.13 -1.49 -24.65
C VAL A 115 -28.57 -1.48 -23.22
N THR A 116 -27.85 -2.56 -22.87
CA THR A 116 -27.13 -2.65 -21.60
C THR A 116 -25.64 -2.43 -21.85
N GLY A 117 -25.11 -1.35 -21.28
CA GLY A 117 -23.68 -1.09 -21.25
C GLY A 117 -23.10 -1.43 -19.89
N THR A 118 -21.94 -2.07 -19.86
CA THR A 118 -21.19 -2.33 -18.62
C THR A 118 -19.91 -1.51 -18.63
N ALA A 119 -19.73 -0.68 -17.61
CA ALA A 119 -18.49 0.07 -17.39
C ALA A 119 -17.84 -0.36 -16.08
N LYS A 120 -16.51 -0.54 -16.10
CA LYS A 120 -15.74 -0.77 -14.87
C LYS A 120 -15.40 0.59 -14.27
N ARG A 121 -15.91 0.86 -13.07
CA ARG A 121 -15.48 2.00 -12.25
C ARG A 121 -14.46 1.53 -11.21
N VAL A 122 -13.38 2.26 -11.06
CA VAL A 122 -12.37 2.03 -10.04
C VAL A 122 -12.52 3.11 -8.97
N PHE A 123 -12.61 2.69 -7.72
CA PHE A 123 -12.65 3.57 -6.56
C PHE A 123 -11.36 3.41 -5.78
N ALA A 124 -10.74 4.53 -5.41
CA ALA A 124 -9.68 4.54 -4.43
C ALA A 124 -10.30 4.77 -3.04
N GLU A 125 -10.05 3.88 -2.14
CA GLU A 125 -10.58 3.95 -0.77
C GLU A 125 -9.40 4.17 0.19
N ASN A 126 -9.45 5.25 0.96
CA ASN A 126 -8.44 5.65 1.93
C ASN A 126 -9.03 5.55 3.33
N ILE A 127 -8.34 4.87 4.21
CA ILE A 127 -8.69 4.72 5.62
C ILE A 127 -7.69 5.55 6.40
N LEU A 128 -8.12 6.68 6.95
CA LEU A 128 -7.30 7.59 7.73
C LEU A 128 -7.23 7.09 9.17
N PHE A 129 -6.03 6.98 9.71
CA PHE A 129 -5.81 6.51 11.07
C PHE A 129 -6.15 7.61 12.08
N SER A 130 -6.83 7.23 13.17
CA SER A 130 -7.08 8.13 14.29
C SER A 130 -5.76 8.57 14.94
N GLU A 131 -5.78 9.69 15.67
CA GLU A 131 -4.60 10.16 16.40
C GLU A 131 -4.00 9.08 17.31
N GLU A 132 -4.84 8.32 18.00
CA GLU A 132 -4.42 7.22 18.85
C GLU A 132 -3.65 6.16 18.05
N LEU A 133 -4.19 5.73 16.89
CA LEU A 133 -3.57 4.73 16.03
C LEU A 133 -2.24 5.25 15.46
N VAL A 134 -2.21 6.50 14.99
CA VAL A 134 -0.97 7.13 14.48
C VAL A 134 0.11 7.12 15.55
N ARG A 135 -0.19 7.55 16.78
CA ARG A 135 0.79 7.57 17.88
C ARG A 135 1.30 6.17 18.23
N GLN A 136 0.46 5.15 18.18
CA GLN A 136 0.85 3.76 18.47
C GLN A 136 1.76 3.16 17.39
N THR A 137 1.73 3.70 16.16
CA THR A 137 2.64 3.28 15.08
C THR A 137 4.00 3.98 15.11
N GLN A 138 4.19 4.98 16.00
CA GLN A 138 5.41 5.77 16.01
C GLN A 138 6.66 4.91 16.29
N ILE A 139 7.66 5.05 15.42
CA ILE A 139 8.93 4.34 15.54
C ILE A 139 10.09 5.18 15.00
N GLU A 140 11.22 5.07 15.67
CA GLU A 140 12.49 5.62 15.18
C GLU A 140 13.21 4.61 14.28
N ILE A 141 13.62 5.06 13.12
CA ILE A 141 14.40 4.28 12.16
C ILE A 141 15.87 4.66 12.29
N THR A 142 16.70 3.69 12.65
CA THR A 142 18.15 3.86 12.76
C THR A 142 18.88 3.18 11.60
N PRO A 143 20.05 3.69 11.17
CA PRO A 143 20.82 3.09 10.08
C PRO A 143 21.13 1.59 10.31
N GLY A 144 21.08 0.82 9.24
CA GLY A 144 21.41 -0.60 9.23
C GLY A 144 20.34 -1.52 9.83
N LYS A 145 19.10 -1.05 9.99
CA LYS A 145 18.02 -1.85 10.60
C LYS A 145 16.71 -1.76 9.83
N LEU A 146 15.93 -2.84 9.91
CA LEU A 146 14.51 -2.85 9.53
C LEU A 146 13.66 -2.63 10.78
N ALA A 147 13.17 -1.43 10.99
CA ALA A 147 12.30 -1.13 12.13
C ALA A 147 10.93 -1.80 11.99
N VAL A 148 10.41 -2.39 13.07
CA VAL A 148 9.11 -3.08 13.09
C VAL A 148 8.14 -2.32 13.96
N MET A 149 7.13 -1.69 13.36
CA MET A 149 6.08 -0.97 14.11
C MET A 149 5.23 -1.92 14.96
N GLY A 150 4.87 -3.07 14.40
CA GLY A 150 4.01 -4.05 15.05
C GLY A 150 2.94 -4.60 14.12
N SER A 151 1.98 -5.32 14.70
CA SER A 151 0.78 -5.79 14.00
C SER A 151 -0.44 -5.04 14.53
N PHE A 152 -1.20 -4.45 13.62
CA PHE A 152 -2.34 -3.60 13.91
C PHE A 152 -3.60 -4.16 13.30
N SER A 153 -4.70 -4.08 14.05
CA SER A 153 -6.04 -4.17 13.52
C SER A 153 -6.85 -2.99 14.04
N PHE A 154 -7.82 -2.54 13.27
CA PHE A 154 -8.65 -1.41 13.63
C PHE A 154 -10.04 -1.53 13.00
N ASP A 155 -11.00 -0.87 13.63
CA ASP A 155 -12.34 -0.74 13.08
C ASP A 155 -12.37 0.35 12.01
N ILE A 156 -13.13 0.12 10.96
CA ILE A 156 -13.36 1.10 9.90
C ILE A 156 -14.77 1.64 10.06
N GLU A 157 -14.90 2.86 10.53
CA GLU A 157 -16.20 3.50 10.68
C GLU A 157 -16.88 3.72 9.32
N GLY A 158 -18.17 3.42 9.28
CA GLY A 158 -18.97 3.54 8.05
C GLY A 158 -18.73 2.43 7.03
N ARG A 159 -17.97 1.39 7.35
CA ARG A 159 -17.59 0.30 6.45
C ARG A 159 -18.80 -0.43 5.83
N MET A 160 -19.89 -0.58 6.58
CA MET A 160 -21.10 -1.29 6.15
C MET A 160 -22.16 -0.36 5.51
N SER A 161 -21.88 0.93 5.44
CA SER A 161 -22.76 1.94 4.86
C SER A 161 -22.14 2.53 3.58
N PHE A 162 -22.90 3.38 2.89
CA PHE A 162 -22.30 4.16 1.81
C PHE A 162 -21.16 5.02 2.35
N ALA A 163 -20.04 5.08 1.60
CA ALA A 163 -18.92 5.93 1.97
C ALA A 163 -19.42 7.37 2.25
N PRO A 164 -18.96 7.99 3.35
CA PRO A 164 -19.36 9.35 3.68
C PRO A 164 -18.91 10.32 2.57
N SER A 165 -19.64 11.39 2.38
CA SER A 165 -19.17 12.52 1.59
C SER A 165 -17.94 13.15 2.28
N ALA A 166 -17.12 13.92 1.54
CA ALA A 166 -15.99 14.62 2.12
C ALA A 166 -16.40 15.48 3.33
N ALA A 167 -17.52 16.21 3.23
CA ALA A 167 -18.04 17.02 4.31
C ALA A 167 -18.46 16.20 5.55
N GLN A 168 -19.09 15.03 5.34
CA GLN A 168 -19.44 14.13 6.45
C GLN A 168 -18.20 13.52 7.10
N PHE A 169 -17.20 13.13 6.30
CA PHE A 169 -15.93 12.64 6.80
C PHE A 169 -15.24 13.72 7.66
N LEU A 170 -15.04 14.92 7.12
CA LEU A 170 -14.34 16.03 7.82
C LEU A 170 -15.06 16.45 9.10
N LYS A 171 -16.39 16.38 9.14
CA LYS A 171 -17.17 16.69 10.37
C LYS A 171 -16.92 15.67 11.50
N ALA A 172 -16.63 14.43 11.17
CA ALA A 172 -16.46 13.35 12.12
C ALA A 172 -14.98 13.05 12.42
N ALA A 173 -14.05 13.43 11.52
CA ALA A 173 -12.62 13.19 11.63
C ALA A 173 -11.99 14.01 12.74
N ASP A 174 -10.97 13.44 13.40
CA ASP A 174 -10.09 14.21 14.29
C ASP A 174 -9.12 15.10 13.48
N SER A 175 -8.30 15.89 14.19
CA SER A 175 -7.36 16.83 13.55
C SER A 175 -6.31 16.12 12.68
N ILE A 176 -5.85 14.95 13.12
CA ILE A 176 -4.85 14.13 12.41
C ILE A 176 -5.44 13.55 11.15
N GLN A 177 -6.62 12.93 11.24
CA GLN A 177 -7.34 12.43 10.10
C GLN A 177 -7.65 13.52 9.07
N THR A 178 -8.03 14.71 9.54
CA THR A 178 -8.32 15.85 8.67
C THR A 178 -7.07 16.33 7.96
N HIS A 179 -5.93 16.46 8.66
CA HIS A 179 -4.66 16.88 8.07
C HIS A 179 -4.24 15.90 6.96
N TYR A 180 -4.16 14.62 7.28
CA TYR A 180 -3.69 13.64 6.31
C TYR A 180 -4.68 13.37 5.16
N ALA A 181 -5.99 13.51 5.38
CA ALA A 181 -6.96 13.46 4.29
C ALA A 181 -6.70 14.56 3.26
N LYS A 182 -6.46 15.81 3.73
CA LYS A 182 -6.15 16.95 2.86
C LYS A 182 -4.77 16.82 2.21
N ALA A 183 -3.79 16.28 2.91
CA ALA A 183 -2.46 16.01 2.34
C ALA A 183 -2.51 14.94 1.22
N LEU A 184 -3.35 13.90 1.37
CA LEU A 184 -3.54 12.85 0.36
C LEU A 184 -4.44 13.29 -0.81
N ASP A 185 -5.40 14.18 -0.58
CA ASP A 185 -6.27 14.74 -1.60
C ASP A 185 -6.57 16.22 -1.32
N PRO A 186 -5.71 17.14 -1.76
CA PRO A 186 -5.91 18.57 -1.54
C PRO A 186 -7.23 19.12 -2.09
N GLU A 187 -7.82 18.42 -3.07
CA GLU A 187 -9.08 18.82 -3.68
C GLU A 187 -10.32 18.16 -3.05
N MET A 188 -10.16 17.41 -1.95
CA MET A 188 -11.24 16.60 -1.39
C MET A 188 -12.50 17.40 -1.07
N GLU A 189 -12.36 18.65 -0.60
CA GLU A 189 -13.50 19.51 -0.24
C GLU A 189 -14.31 19.96 -1.48
N SER A 190 -13.65 20.12 -2.61
CA SER A 190 -14.29 20.52 -3.88
C SER A 190 -14.88 19.35 -4.64
N ARG A 191 -14.50 18.10 -4.29
CA ARG A 191 -14.99 16.91 -4.98
C ARG A 191 -16.41 16.58 -4.58
N GLY A 192 -17.28 16.41 -5.57
CA GLY A 192 -18.63 15.93 -5.35
C GLY A 192 -18.68 14.49 -4.82
N ALA A 193 -19.85 14.11 -4.29
CA ALA A 193 -20.11 12.76 -3.74
C ALA A 193 -19.85 11.61 -4.74
N THR A 194 -19.80 11.91 -6.03
CA THR A 194 -19.55 10.94 -7.11
C THR A 194 -18.07 10.74 -7.43
N SER A 195 -17.14 11.40 -6.71
CA SER A 195 -15.70 11.20 -6.92
C SER A 195 -15.31 9.73 -6.75
N GLY A 196 -14.34 9.28 -7.52
CA GLY A 196 -13.79 7.92 -7.40
C GLY A 196 -12.94 7.71 -6.14
N ILE A 197 -12.72 8.74 -5.32
CA ILE A 197 -11.93 8.69 -4.09
C ILE A 197 -12.88 8.74 -2.90
N LYS A 198 -12.69 7.82 -1.95
CA LYS A 198 -13.48 7.70 -0.73
C LYS A 198 -12.57 7.73 0.49
N PHE A 199 -13.07 8.31 1.58
CA PHE A 199 -12.36 8.39 2.85
C PHE A 199 -13.17 7.74 3.96
N TYR A 200 -12.50 6.98 4.80
CA TYR A 200 -13.05 6.32 5.98
C TYR A 200 -12.17 6.62 7.19
N ARG A 201 -12.72 6.47 8.37
CA ARG A 201 -12.00 6.62 9.62
C ARG A 201 -11.58 5.25 10.15
N GLY A 202 -10.29 5.05 10.35
CA GLY A 202 -9.74 3.92 11.07
C GLY A 202 -9.63 4.28 12.56
N VAL A 203 -10.36 3.56 13.41
CA VAL A 203 -10.49 3.84 14.85
C VAL A 203 -10.33 2.56 15.67
N SER A 204 -10.31 2.69 17.00
CA SER A 204 -10.29 1.56 17.94
C SER A 204 -9.18 0.54 17.66
N PRO A 205 -7.91 0.95 17.68
CA PRO A 205 -6.81 0.07 17.33
C PRO A 205 -6.62 -1.05 18.34
N THR A 206 -6.32 -2.24 17.82
CA THR A 206 -5.72 -3.34 18.59
C THR A 206 -4.29 -3.54 18.13
N VAL A 207 -3.35 -3.54 19.04
CA VAL A 207 -1.92 -3.53 18.73
C VAL A 207 -1.21 -4.70 19.37
N LEU A 208 -0.40 -5.39 18.59
CA LEU A 208 0.57 -6.39 19.02
C LEU A 208 1.98 -5.89 18.67
N ASN A 209 2.67 -5.31 19.64
CA ASN A 209 4.00 -4.72 19.47
C ASN A 209 5.00 -5.15 20.55
N ASP A 210 4.67 -6.16 21.34
CA ASP A 210 5.62 -6.79 22.27
C ASP A 210 6.81 -7.44 21.52
N ALA A 211 7.89 -7.70 22.25
CA ALA A 211 9.12 -8.22 21.66
C ALA A 211 8.90 -9.55 20.90
N GLY A 212 8.07 -10.45 21.43
CA GLY A 212 7.78 -11.73 20.77
C GLY A 212 6.99 -11.57 19.48
N SER A 213 6.04 -10.63 19.45
CA SER A 213 5.28 -10.28 18.24
C SER A 213 6.18 -9.63 17.20
N LYS A 214 7.07 -8.72 17.59
CA LYS A 214 8.05 -8.10 16.69
C LYS A 214 9.03 -9.11 16.11
N GLN A 215 9.51 -10.06 16.91
CA GLN A 215 10.39 -11.12 16.40
C GLN A 215 9.70 -11.97 15.32
N LYS A 216 8.46 -12.38 15.53
CA LYS A 216 7.69 -13.11 14.51
C LYS A 216 7.51 -12.30 13.21
N LEU A 217 7.40 -10.98 13.31
CA LEU A 217 7.32 -10.11 12.14
C LEU A 217 8.67 -10.01 11.44
N LEU A 218 9.79 -9.97 12.15
CA LEU A 218 11.14 -10.03 11.57
C LEU A 218 11.38 -11.35 10.84
N ASP A 219 10.97 -12.48 11.43
CA ASP A 219 11.07 -13.79 10.79
C ASP A 219 10.27 -13.79 9.47
N LYS A 220 9.06 -13.21 9.46
CA LYS A 220 8.27 -13.05 8.24
C LYS A 220 8.91 -12.09 7.24
N ALA A 221 9.52 -11.01 7.69
CA ALA A 221 10.26 -10.11 6.81
C ALA A 221 11.43 -10.84 6.15
N PHE A 222 12.15 -11.69 6.90
CA PHE A 222 13.22 -12.52 6.34
C PHE A 222 12.69 -13.45 5.23
N ASP A 223 11.55 -14.12 5.44
CA ASP A 223 10.91 -14.96 4.42
C ASP A 223 10.48 -14.15 3.19
N HIS A 224 10.11 -12.87 3.37
CA HIS A 224 9.57 -12.03 2.32
C HIS A 224 10.64 -11.35 1.46
N ILE A 225 11.65 -10.78 2.09
CA ILE A 225 12.61 -9.87 1.46
C ILE A 225 14.07 -10.24 1.76
N GLY A 226 14.33 -11.28 2.57
CA GLY A 226 15.69 -11.66 2.95
C GLY A 226 16.56 -12.06 1.76
N ALA A 227 15.99 -12.77 0.78
CA ALA A 227 16.69 -13.17 -0.45
C ALA A 227 17.08 -11.99 -1.35
N GLU A 228 16.41 -10.85 -1.18
CA GLU A 228 16.65 -9.63 -1.96
C GLU A 228 17.72 -8.72 -1.33
N GLY A 229 18.58 -9.28 -0.49
CA GLY A 229 19.70 -8.56 0.13
C GLY A 229 19.39 -7.96 1.52
N TRP A 230 18.14 -8.05 2.00
CA TRP A 230 17.74 -7.53 3.31
C TRP A 230 18.03 -8.49 4.47
N GLY A 231 18.45 -9.74 4.17
CA GLY A 231 18.60 -10.78 5.16
C GLY A 231 19.58 -10.43 6.29
N ASP A 232 20.72 -9.83 5.97
CA ASP A 232 21.74 -9.47 6.97
C ASP A 232 21.26 -8.33 7.86
N LEU A 233 20.56 -7.33 7.30
CA LEU A 233 20.00 -6.20 8.03
C LEU A 233 18.86 -6.64 8.98
N ILE A 234 18.12 -7.69 8.63
CA ILE A 234 17.07 -8.26 9.48
C ILE A 234 17.68 -9.08 10.62
N LYS A 235 18.77 -9.85 10.38
CA LYS A 235 19.42 -10.66 11.39
C LYS A 235 20.28 -9.88 12.39
N ALA A 236 20.65 -8.65 12.05
CA ALA A 236 21.48 -7.79 12.91
C ALA A 236 20.70 -7.11 14.05
N GLN A 237 19.44 -7.54 14.31
CA GLN A 237 18.54 -6.89 15.28
C GLN A 237 18.39 -7.65 16.58
#